data_163087bb428d8945c18d690af2dc5336
#
_entry.id   163087bb428d8945c18d690af2dc5336
#
_cell.length_a   1.000
_cell.length_b   1.000
_cell.length_c   1.000
_cell.angle_alpha   90.00
_cell.angle_beta   90.00
_cell.angle_gamma   90.00
#
_symmetry.space_group_name_H-M   'P 1'
#
loop_
_entity.id
_entity.type
_entity.pdbx_description
1 polymer ?
#
loop_
_entity_poly.entity_id
_entity_poly.type
_entity_poly.pdbx_seq_one_letter_code
_entity_poly.pdbx_strand_id
1 'polypeptide(L)'
;FGVLLAPPATAETRSALSLLRSLTVTPERPAGYDRDLFPHWDYVGRDCDVRDLVLIRQARRGPSTGASCPVGRGVWFSAFDGVTVRNPSELDIDHLVALSEAWASGAHRWSTSQREAFANDLGYRRSLIAVTASSNRSKGDQDPAEWLPPRASYRCTYVSGWIAVKWRWRLSIDATEDAALRVLVTACGNPRIKAPARAR
;
A
#
# COMPACT_ATOMS: atom_id res chain seq x y z
N PHE A 1 -33.08 8.99 23.10
CA PHE A 1 -32.54 7.97 22.17
C PHE A 1 -31.03 8.02 22.25
N GLY A 2 -30.40 7.08 23.00
CA GLY A 2 -28.95 6.97 23.09
C GLY A 2 -28.42 6.29 21.84
N VAL A 3 -27.55 6.98 21.08
CA VAL A 3 -26.78 6.38 20.01
C VAL A 3 -25.71 5.53 20.65
N LEU A 4 -25.88 4.21 20.65
CA LEU A 4 -24.82 3.25 21.00
C LEU A 4 -23.73 3.34 19.92
N LEU A 5 -22.65 4.06 20.21
CA LEU A 5 -21.43 4.01 19.40
C LEU A 5 -20.87 2.59 19.50
N ALA A 6 -20.85 1.87 18.38
CA ALA A 6 -20.19 0.58 18.31
C ALA A 6 -18.69 0.77 18.67
N PRO A 7 -18.12 -0.11 19.52
CA PRO A 7 -16.71 -0.01 19.87
C PRO A 7 -15.83 -0.11 18.60
N PRO A 8 -14.69 0.57 18.59
CA PRO A 8 -13.77 0.47 17.46
C PRO A 8 -13.37 -0.99 17.27
N ALA A 9 -13.51 -1.48 16.04
CA ALA A 9 -13.13 -2.84 15.70
C ALA A 9 -11.64 -3.05 16.04
N THR A 10 -11.38 -3.88 17.03
CA THR A 10 -10.02 -4.27 17.40
C THR A 10 -9.36 -4.95 16.22
N ALA A 11 -8.11 -4.55 15.91
CA ALA A 11 -7.36 -5.17 14.83
C ALA A 11 -7.15 -6.66 15.12
N GLU A 12 -7.88 -7.50 14.40
CA GLU A 12 -7.84 -8.96 14.56
C GLU A 12 -6.59 -9.52 13.85
N THR A 13 -5.90 -10.44 14.52
CA THR A 13 -4.78 -11.15 13.90
C THR A 13 -5.31 -12.40 13.19
N ARG A 14 -5.18 -12.42 11.85
CA ARG A 14 -5.61 -13.51 10.97
C ARG A 14 -4.44 -14.10 10.20
N SER A 15 -4.56 -15.33 9.73
CA SER A 15 -3.57 -15.85 8.79
C SER A 15 -3.71 -15.19 7.41
N ALA A 16 -2.59 -15.06 6.68
CA ALA A 16 -2.61 -14.49 5.33
C ALA A 16 -3.58 -15.24 4.41
N LEU A 17 -3.59 -16.56 4.48
CA LEU A 17 -4.50 -17.39 3.68
C LEU A 17 -5.97 -17.17 4.08
N SER A 18 -6.27 -16.94 5.36
CA SER A 18 -7.64 -16.63 5.80
C SER A 18 -8.11 -15.27 5.27
N LEU A 19 -7.23 -14.26 5.24
CA LEU A 19 -7.55 -12.97 4.63
C LEU A 19 -7.72 -13.10 3.12
N LEU A 20 -6.81 -13.80 2.43
CA LEU A 20 -6.86 -14.04 1.00
C LEU A 20 -8.20 -14.69 0.60
N ARG A 21 -8.62 -15.76 1.29
CA ARG A 21 -9.90 -16.44 1.05
C ARG A 21 -11.14 -15.55 1.27
N SER A 22 -11.00 -14.43 1.93
CA SER A 22 -12.09 -13.47 2.14
C SER A 22 -12.17 -12.37 1.08
N LEU A 23 -11.23 -12.35 0.13
CA LEU A 23 -11.28 -11.47 -1.03
C LEU A 23 -12.22 -12.05 -2.09
N THR A 24 -12.86 -11.17 -2.84
CA THR A 24 -13.69 -11.57 -3.97
C THR A 24 -12.81 -11.86 -5.17
N VAL A 25 -13.00 -13.00 -5.81
CA VAL A 25 -12.32 -13.32 -7.07
C VAL A 25 -13.23 -12.93 -8.23
N THR A 26 -12.76 -12.04 -9.11
CA THR A 26 -13.52 -11.56 -10.28
C THR A 26 -12.55 -11.01 -11.33
N PRO A 27 -12.87 -11.10 -12.63
CA PRO A 27 -12.04 -10.51 -13.68
C PRO A 27 -11.81 -9.01 -13.46
N GLU A 28 -10.63 -8.56 -13.79
CA GLU A 28 -10.24 -7.16 -13.76
C GLU A 28 -10.99 -6.32 -14.81
N ARG A 29 -11.09 -5.02 -14.50
CA ARG A 29 -11.67 -4.01 -15.38
C ARG A 29 -10.75 -2.80 -15.52
N PRO A 30 -9.67 -2.90 -16.29
CA PRO A 30 -8.67 -1.82 -16.42
C PRO A 30 -9.14 -0.64 -17.28
N ALA A 31 -10.18 -0.84 -18.12
CA ALA A 31 -10.64 0.20 -19.03
C ALA A 31 -11.07 1.48 -18.30
N GLY A 32 -10.67 2.62 -18.85
CA GLY A 32 -11.03 3.94 -18.31
C GLY A 32 -10.15 4.40 -17.14
N TYR A 33 -9.07 3.68 -16.82
CA TYR A 33 -8.12 4.16 -15.83
C TYR A 33 -7.44 5.44 -16.30
N ASP A 34 -7.41 6.40 -15.40
CA ASP A 34 -6.58 7.58 -15.49
C ASP A 34 -6.04 7.87 -14.09
N ARG A 35 -4.75 8.17 -14.00
CA ARG A 35 -4.09 8.47 -12.72
C ARG A 35 -4.71 9.68 -12.03
N ASP A 36 -5.16 10.66 -12.77
CA ASP A 36 -5.75 11.90 -12.24
C ASP A 36 -7.13 11.68 -11.58
N LEU A 37 -7.72 10.49 -11.80
CA LEU A 37 -8.93 10.07 -11.06
C LEU A 37 -8.66 9.73 -9.59
N PHE A 38 -7.38 9.64 -9.20
CA PHE A 38 -6.94 9.42 -7.82
C PHE A 38 -6.17 10.65 -7.32
N PRO A 39 -6.85 11.69 -6.80
CA PRO A 39 -6.16 12.81 -6.17
C PRO A 39 -5.21 12.26 -5.09
N HIS A 40 -3.96 12.67 -5.12
CA HIS A 40 -2.94 12.16 -4.21
C HIS A 40 -1.94 13.24 -3.85
N TRP A 41 -1.22 12.99 -2.78
CA TRP A 41 -0.33 13.93 -2.09
C TRP A 41 -1.10 15.10 -1.49
N ASP A 42 -2.20 14.76 -0.76
CA ASP A 42 -3.02 15.74 -0.07
C ASP A 42 -2.17 16.57 0.88
N TYR A 43 -2.46 17.87 0.88
CA TYR A 43 -1.87 18.78 1.85
C TYR A 43 -2.38 18.47 3.26
N VAL A 44 -1.46 18.25 4.20
CA VAL A 44 -1.77 17.86 5.58
C VAL A 44 -1.41 18.94 6.60
N GLY A 45 -1.12 20.15 6.15
CA GLY A 45 -0.75 21.31 6.97
C GLY A 45 0.75 21.45 7.20
N ARG A 46 1.18 22.63 7.65
CA ARG A 46 2.60 22.99 7.88
C ARG A 46 3.48 22.79 6.62
N ASP A 47 2.95 23.10 5.46
CA ASP A 47 3.59 22.89 4.15
C ASP A 47 3.99 21.42 3.88
N CYS A 48 3.34 20.46 4.57
CA CYS A 48 3.49 19.04 4.36
C CYS A 48 2.42 18.47 3.45
N ASP A 49 2.79 17.52 2.62
CA ASP A 49 1.89 16.61 1.96
C ASP A 49 2.00 15.18 2.51
N VAL A 50 1.18 14.28 1.98
CA VAL A 50 1.18 12.86 2.36
C VAL A 50 2.53 12.19 2.03
N ARG A 51 3.18 12.56 0.92
CA ARG A 51 4.50 12.07 0.56
C ARG A 51 5.54 12.41 1.63
N ASP A 52 5.55 13.67 2.10
CA ASP A 52 6.46 14.12 3.15
C ASP A 52 6.24 13.32 4.44
N LEU A 53 4.99 13.12 4.84
CA LEU A 53 4.69 12.33 6.04
C LEU A 53 5.15 10.88 5.92
N VAL A 54 5.04 10.24 4.76
CA VAL A 54 5.54 8.88 4.54
C VAL A 54 7.07 8.86 4.67
N LEU A 55 7.77 9.80 4.05
CA LEU A 55 9.22 9.92 4.15
C LEU A 55 9.68 10.13 5.61
N ILE A 56 9.04 11.03 6.34
CA ILE A 56 9.34 11.28 7.76
C ILE A 56 9.12 10.03 8.61
N ARG A 57 7.97 9.35 8.43
CA ARG A 57 7.60 8.16 9.22
C ARG A 57 8.44 6.92 8.92
N GLN A 58 9.02 6.83 7.72
CA GLN A 58 9.76 5.64 7.28
C GLN A 58 11.28 5.83 7.29
N ALA A 59 11.77 7.02 7.61
CA ALA A 59 13.19 7.26 7.81
C ALA A 59 13.72 6.41 8.98
N ARG A 60 14.86 5.74 8.76
CA ARG A 60 15.63 5.04 9.82
C ARG A 60 16.37 6.02 10.72
N ARG A 61 16.82 7.12 10.14
CA ARG A 61 17.35 8.29 10.85
C ARG A 61 16.63 9.50 10.28
N GLY A 62 16.06 10.31 11.17
CA GLY A 62 15.19 11.41 10.80
C GLY A 62 15.80 12.34 9.76
N PRO A 63 15.01 12.74 8.75
CA PRO A 63 15.41 13.81 7.86
C PRO A 63 15.47 15.12 8.63
N SER A 64 16.33 16.04 8.18
CA SER A 64 16.20 17.43 8.58
C SER A 64 14.86 17.95 8.04
N THR A 65 13.99 18.36 8.96
CA THR A 65 12.76 19.08 8.61
C THR A 65 12.97 20.53 9.01
N GLY A 66 12.78 21.46 8.08
CA GLY A 66 12.77 22.89 8.37
C GLY A 66 11.54 23.32 9.18
N ALA A 67 11.37 24.62 9.40
CA ALA A 67 10.14 25.18 9.98
C ALA A 67 8.90 24.89 9.12
N SER A 68 9.06 24.77 7.81
CA SER A 68 8.15 24.21 6.82
C SER A 68 8.62 22.80 6.46
N CYS A 69 7.73 21.91 6.18
CA CYS A 69 7.92 20.45 6.06
C CYS A 69 8.82 19.89 4.93
N PRO A 70 9.57 20.63 4.11
CA PRO A 70 10.39 20.01 3.08
C PRO A 70 11.36 19.02 3.70
N VAL A 71 11.23 17.76 3.26
CA VAL A 71 12.04 16.66 3.76
C VAL A 71 13.45 16.78 3.20
N GLY A 72 14.38 17.18 4.04
CA GLY A 72 15.80 17.24 3.73
C GLY A 72 16.49 15.87 3.77
N ARG A 73 17.82 15.86 3.83
CA ARG A 73 18.60 14.63 3.92
C ARG A 73 18.26 13.81 5.16
N GLY A 74 18.17 12.52 4.99
CA GLY A 74 17.90 11.54 6.04
C GLY A 74 18.52 10.18 5.71
N VAL A 75 18.06 9.12 6.34
CA VAL A 75 18.46 7.75 6.00
C VAL A 75 17.21 6.91 5.85
N TRP A 76 16.99 6.41 4.66
CA TRP A 76 15.91 5.49 4.32
C TRP A 76 16.49 4.16 3.86
N PHE A 77 15.67 3.15 3.99
CA PHE A 77 15.99 1.82 3.48
C PHE A 77 14.85 1.35 2.60
N SER A 78 15.13 1.23 1.31
CA SER A 78 14.20 0.66 0.36
C SER A 78 14.03 -0.84 0.63
N ALA A 79 12.83 -1.23 1.00
CA ALA A 79 12.55 -2.62 1.35
C ALA A 79 12.50 -3.54 0.12
N PHE A 80 12.24 -3.00 -1.06
CA PHE A 80 12.11 -3.77 -2.29
C PHE A 80 13.45 -4.33 -2.79
N ASP A 81 14.50 -3.55 -2.70
CA ASP A 81 15.83 -3.87 -3.25
C ASP A 81 16.96 -3.91 -2.22
N GLY A 82 16.71 -3.45 -0.99
CA GLY A 82 17.68 -3.45 0.10
C GLY A 82 18.65 -2.27 0.07
N VAL A 83 18.41 -1.27 -0.77
CA VAL A 83 19.27 -0.10 -0.92
C VAL A 83 19.04 0.92 0.21
N THR A 84 20.12 1.47 0.73
CA THR A 84 20.06 2.61 1.67
C THR A 84 20.24 3.91 0.92
N VAL A 85 19.26 4.80 1.06
CA VAL A 85 19.20 6.10 0.38
C VAL A 85 19.32 7.23 1.39
N ARG A 86 19.96 8.32 1.01
CA ARG A 86 20.15 9.51 1.85
C ARG A 86 19.51 10.78 1.30
N ASN A 87 19.19 10.78 0.00
CA ASN A 87 18.52 11.89 -0.65
C ASN A 87 17.07 11.50 -0.96
N PRO A 88 16.07 12.23 -0.43
CA PRO A 88 14.67 11.88 -0.65
C PRO A 88 14.23 11.97 -2.13
N SER A 89 14.98 12.69 -2.97
CA SER A 89 14.70 12.73 -4.43
C SER A 89 14.97 11.42 -5.17
N GLU A 90 15.71 10.49 -4.54
CA GLU A 90 15.97 9.15 -5.08
C GLU A 90 14.88 8.14 -4.70
N LEU A 91 13.89 8.58 -3.91
CA LEU A 91 12.78 7.77 -3.44
C LEU A 91 11.48 8.17 -4.11
N ASP A 92 10.73 7.17 -4.54
CA ASP A 92 9.30 7.30 -4.79
C ASP A 92 8.50 6.78 -3.58
N ILE A 93 7.28 7.25 -3.43
CA ILE A 93 6.31 6.61 -2.54
C ILE A 93 5.46 5.69 -3.38
N ASP A 94 5.67 4.40 -3.19
CA ASP A 94 4.90 3.34 -3.86
C ASP A 94 3.55 3.16 -3.17
N HIS A 95 2.48 3.13 -3.97
CA HIS A 95 1.22 2.54 -3.57
C HIS A 95 1.40 1.03 -3.66
N LEU A 96 1.42 0.32 -2.52
CA LEU A 96 1.71 -1.12 -2.50
C LEU A 96 0.81 -1.89 -3.46
N VAL A 97 -0.48 -1.61 -3.47
CA VAL A 97 -1.41 -1.94 -4.56
C VAL A 97 -1.48 -0.69 -5.45
N ALA A 98 -0.99 -0.80 -6.68
CA ALA A 98 -0.93 0.33 -7.61
C ALA A 98 -2.31 0.96 -7.85
N LEU A 99 -2.35 2.25 -8.21
CA LEU A 99 -3.62 2.95 -8.45
C LEU A 99 -4.41 2.33 -9.62
N SER A 100 -3.71 1.93 -10.69
CA SER A 100 -4.28 1.21 -11.84
C SER A 100 -4.82 -0.16 -11.44
N GLU A 101 -4.06 -0.89 -10.62
CA GLU A 101 -4.49 -2.17 -10.07
C GLU A 101 -5.72 -2.02 -9.16
N ALA A 102 -5.74 -1.02 -8.29
CA ALA A 102 -6.92 -0.72 -7.49
C ALA A 102 -8.13 -0.38 -8.35
N TRP A 103 -7.93 0.38 -9.45
CA TRP A 103 -8.98 0.68 -10.42
C TRP A 103 -9.56 -0.59 -11.04
N ALA A 104 -8.70 -1.45 -11.58
CA ALA A 104 -9.09 -2.71 -12.20
C ALA A 104 -9.81 -3.65 -11.22
N SER A 105 -9.38 -3.65 -9.98
CA SER A 105 -9.90 -4.46 -8.87
C SER A 105 -11.13 -3.90 -8.15
N GLY A 106 -11.74 -2.78 -8.66
CA GLY A 106 -13.01 -2.29 -8.12
C GLY A 106 -13.11 -0.79 -7.85
N ALA A 107 -11.98 -0.05 -7.76
CA ALA A 107 -12.01 1.38 -7.50
C ALA A 107 -12.62 2.22 -8.64
N HIS A 108 -12.81 1.63 -9.83
CA HIS A 108 -13.59 2.25 -10.91
C HIS A 108 -15.05 2.56 -10.52
N ARG A 109 -15.59 1.89 -9.48
CA ARG A 109 -16.93 2.15 -8.94
C ARG A 109 -16.94 3.11 -7.75
N TRP A 110 -15.77 3.52 -7.27
CA TRP A 110 -15.68 4.40 -6.11
C TRP A 110 -15.96 5.86 -6.47
N SER A 111 -16.38 6.64 -5.48
CA SER A 111 -16.42 8.09 -5.59
C SER A 111 -14.98 8.65 -5.67
N THR A 112 -14.85 9.89 -6.15
CA THR A 112 -13.54 10.56 -6.16
C THR A 112 -12.95 10.63 -4.75
N SER A 113 -13.75 10.94 -3.73
CA SER A 113 -13.28 10.99 -2.34
C SER A 113 -12.80 9.64 -1.80
N GLN A 114 -13.37 8.52 -2.26
CA GLN A 114 -12.88 7.19 -1.88
C GLN A 114 -11.55 6.87 -2.57
N ARG A 115 -11.38 7.25 -3.84
CA ARG A 115 -10.10 7.10 -4.56
C ARG A 115 -9.01 7.99 -3.97
N GLU A 116 -9.34 9.23 -3.60
CA GLU A 116 -8.47 10.14 -2.87
C GLU A 116 -8.03 9.54 -1.52
N ALA A 117 -8.98 9.04 -0.73
CA ALA A 117 -8.68 8.40 0.54
C ALA A 117 -7.81 7.13 0.41
N PHE A 118 -7.95 6.38 -0.69
CA PHE A 118 -7.06 5.25 -1.01
C PHE A 118 -5.65 5.73 -1.35
N ALA A 119 -5.55 6.72 -2.22
CA ALA A 119 -4.27 7.24 -2.69
C ALA A 119 -3.46 7.92 -1.58
N ASN A 120 -4.13 8.41 -0.53
CA ASN A 120 -3.52 9.08 0.62
C ASN A 120 -3.60 8.24 1.92
N ASP A 121 -3.73 6.92 1.83
CA ASP A 121 -3.97 6.04 2.99
C ASP A 121 -2.80 5.96 3.96
N LEU A 122 -2.80 6.81 4.97
CA LEU A 122 -1.88 6.77 6.10
C LEU A 122 -2.36 5.86 7.25
N GLY A 123 -3.55 5.28 7.14
CA GLY A 123 -4.18 4.43 8.16
C GLY A 123 -3.62 3.01 8.23
N TYR A 124 -2.90 2.58 7.20
CA TYR A 124 -2.14 1.33 7.21
C TYR A 124 -0.73 1.56 6.67
N ARG A 125 0.27 1.30 7.51
CA ARG A 125 1.68 1.64 7.22
C ARG A 125 2.21 1.07 5.90
N ARG A 126 1.61 0.00 5.39
CA ARG A 126 2.04 -0.65 4.14
C ARG A 126 1.26 -0.20 2.91
N SER A 127 0.24 0.64 3.05
CA SER A 127 -0.46 1.19 1.88
C SER A 127 0.47 2.05 1.04
N LEU A 128 1.34 2.83 1.70
CA LEU A 128 2.31 3.74 1.08
C LEU A 128 3.72 3.42 1.61
N ILE A 129 4.66 3.15 0.71
CA ILE A 129 6.02 2.72 1.08
C ILE A 129 7.07 3.55 0.35
N ALA A 130 8.04 4.10 1.10
CA ALA A 130 9.20 4.77 0.52
C ALA A 130 10.18 3.71 0.00
N VAL A 131 10.41 3.70 -1.31
CA VAL A 131 11.30 2.77 -2.01
C VAL A 131 12.15 3.53 -3.03
N THR A 132 13.22 2.91 -3.53
CA THR A 132 13.97 3.53 -4.64
C THR A 132 13.09 3.76 -5.85
N ALA A 133 13.27 4.87 -6.54
CA ALA A 133 12.54 5.18 -7.76
C ALA A 133 12.72 4.09 -8.83
N SER A 134 13.89 3.45 -8.88
CA SER A 134 14.15 2.33 -9.81
C SER A 134 13.27 1.11 -9.51
N SER A 135 13.17 0.69 -8.23
CA SER A 135 12.33 -0.44 -7.85
C SER A 135 10.85 -0.14 -8.06
N ASN A 136 10.41 1.09 -7.74
CA ASN A 136 9.04 1.49 -7.96
C ASN A 136 8.64 1.42 -9.44
N ARG A 137 9.49 1.95 -10.31
CA ARG A 137 9.26 1.92 -11.77
C ARG A 137 9.36 0.52 -12.36
N SER A 138 10.21 -0.35 -11.79
CA SER A 138 10.28 -1.77 -12.18
C SER A 138 9.00 -2.52 -11.81
N LYS A 139 8.37 -2.21 -10.67
CA LYS A 139 7.07 -2.75 -10.28
C LYS A 139 5.97 -2.24 -11.22
N GLY A 140 5.95 -0.94 -11.49
CA GLY A 140 4.87 -0.34 -12.28
C GLY A 140 3.50 -0.66 -11.71
N ASP A 141 2.62 -1.13 -12.58
CA ASP A 141 1.24 -1.47 -12.25
C ASP A 141 1.03 -2.96 -11.93
N GLN A 142 2.12 -3.75 -11.95
CA GLN A 142 2.11 -5.20 -11.85
C GLN A 142 1.69 -5.70 -10.47
N ASP A 143 0.93 -6.81 -10.47
CA ASP A 143 0.51 -7.54 -9.30
C ASP A 143 1.57 -8.59 -8.86
N PRO A 144 1.37 -9.33 -7.74
CA PRO A 144 2.30 -10.36 -7.29
C PRO A 144 2.46 -11.58 -8.21
N ALA A 145 1.61 -11.79 -9.20
CA ALA A 145 1.78 -12.82 -10.20
C ALA A 145 2.83 -12.42 -11.26
N GLU A 146 2.99 -11.12 -11.49
CA GLU A 146 3.85 -10.55 -12.52
C GLU A 146 5.16 -10.02 -11.97
N TRP A 147 5.13 -9.44 -10.75
CA TRP A 147 6.29 -8.82 -10.13
C TRP A 147 6.40 -9.11 -8.64
N LEU A 148 7.61 -9.37 -8.20
CA LEU A 148 7.97 -9.48 -6.78
C LEU A 148 9.22 -8.66 -6.47
N PRO A 149 9.34 -8.11 -5.26
CA PRO A 149 10.55 -7.42 -4.84
C PRO A 149 11.80 -8.26 -5.10
N PRO A 150 12.86 -7.69 -5.73
CA PRO A 150 14.12 -8.39 -5.97
C PRO A 150 14.73 -8.90 -4.67
N ARG A 151 14.55 -8.18 -3.56
CA ARG A 151 14.99 -8.62 -2.25
C ARG A 151 14.11 -9.75 -1.71
N ALA A 152 14.58 -10.98 -1.84
CA ALA A 152 13.84 -12.20 -1.47
C ALA A 152 13.31 -12.18 -0.02
N SER A 153 14.11 -11.66 0.94
CA SER A 153 13.70 -11.59 2.36
C SER A 153 12.53 -10.64 2.65
N TYR A 154 12.13 -9.82 1.69
CA TYR A 154 10.97 -8.93 1.83
C TYR A 154 9.70 -9.47 1.16
N ARG A 155 9.80 -10.47 0.29
CA ARG A 155 8.66 -10.98 -0.49
C ARG A 155 7.48 -11.42 0.36
N CYS A 156 7.73 -12.12 1.46
CA CYS A 156 6.65 -12.54 2.36
C CYS A 156 5.93 -11.35 3.03
N THR A 157 6.69 -10.30 3.37
CA THR A 157 6.13 -9.05 3.90
C THR A 157 5.32 -8.31 2.83
N TYR A 158 5.83 -8.28 1.60
CA TYR A 158 5.16 -7.67 0.44
C TYR A 158 3.81 -8.34 0.16
N VAL A 159 3.78 -9.66 -0.01
CA VAL A 159 2.57 -10.45 -0.26
C VAL A 159 1.55 -10.29 0.86
N SER A 160 2.00 -10.35 2.11
CA SER A 160 1.13 -10.13 3.27
C SER A 160 0.54 -8.71 3.30
N GLY A 161 1.34 -7.72 2.94
CA GLY A 161 0.91 -6.33 2.82
C GLY A 161 -0.11 -6.13 1.72
N TRP A 162 0.15 -6.73 0.55
CA TRP A 162 -0.75 -6.70 -0.61
C TRP A 162 -2.15 -7.21 -0.25
N ILE A 163 -2.23 -8.43 0.29
CA ILE A 163 -3.49 -9.04 0.75
C ILE A 163 -4.19 -8.13 1.77
N ALA A 164 -3.45 -7.56 2.71
CA ALA A 164 -4.00 -6.70 3.74
C ALA A 164 -4.56 -5.39 3.16
N VAL A 165 -3.91 -4.79 2.16
CA VAL A 165 -4.40 -3.58 1.49
C VAL A 165 -5.66 -3.89 0.67
N LYS A 166 -5.63 -4.95 -0.15
CA LYS A 166 -6.81 -5.41 -0.89
C LYS A 166 -7.99 -5.69 0.05
N TRP A 167 -7.73 -6.39 1.14
CA TRP A 167 -8.75 -6.64 2.16
C TRP A 167 -9.25 -5.34 2.80
N ARG A 168 -8.37 -4.43 3.19
CA ARG A 168 -8.74 -3.15 3.81
C ARG A 168 -9.72 -2.35 2.95
N TRP A 169 -9.47 -2.29 1.67
CA TRP A 169 -10.19 -1.48 0.71
C TRP A 169 -11.30 -2.24 -0.03
N ARG A 170 -11.55 -3.50 0.32
CA ARG A 170 -12.55 -4.38 -0.33
C ARG A 170 -12.32 -4.50 -1.84
N LEU A 171 -11.07 -4.47 -2.26
CA LEU A 171 -10.69 -4.73 -3.64
C LEU A 171 -10.80 -6.22 -3.93
N SER A 172 -11.11 -6.55 -5.17
CA SER A 172 -11.09 -7.92 -5.67
C SER A 172 -9.67 -8.33 -6.08
N ILE A 173 -9.54 -9.60 -6.40
CA ILE A 173 -8.39 -10.20 -7.07
C ILE A 173 -8.89 -10.95 -8.30
N ASP A 174 -8.06 -11.12 -9.31
CA ASP A 174 -8.38 -12.02 -10.40
C ASP A 174 -7.96 -13.47 -10.10
N ALA A 175 -8.23 -14.39 -11.01
CA ALA A 175 -7.92 -15.82 -10.82
C ALA A 175 -6.40 -16.09 -10.86
N THR A 176 -5.65 -15.32 -11.64
CA THR A 176 -4.20 -15.46 -11.79
C THR A 176 -3.51 -14.94 -10.53
N GLU A 177 -3.93 -13.77 -10.06
CA GLU A 177 -3.46 -13.18 -8.81
C GLU A 177 -3.78 -14.10 -7.60
N ASP A 178 -5.00 -14.66 -7.51
CA ASP A 178 -5.37 -15.58 -6.43
C ASP A 178 -4.48 -16.83 -6.42
N ALA A 179 -4.24 -17.43 -7.59
CA ALA A 179 -3.39 -18.61 -7.71
C ALA A 179 -1.95 -18.30 -7.27
N ALA A 180 -1.37 -17.19 -7.74
CA ALA A 180 -0.03 -16.75 -7.37
C ALA A 180 0.07 -16.46 -5.86
N LEU A 181 -0.87 -15.70 -5.31
CA LEU A 181 -0.90 -15.36 -3.89
C LEU A 181 -1.00 -16.59 -3.00
N ARG A 182 -1.78 -17.61 -3.37
CA ARG A 182 -1.85 -18.89 -2.61
C ARG A 182 -0.50 -19.60 -2.55
N VAL A 183 0.20 -19.69 -3.67
CA VAL A 183 1.52 -20.30 -3.74
C VAL A 183 2.51 -19.52 -2.86
N LEU A 184 2.54 -18.20 -3.01
CA LEU A 184 3.45 -17.31 -2.28
C LEU A 184 3.19 -17.34 -0.77
N VAL A 185 1.92 -17.26 -0.34
CA VAL A 185 1.54 -17.34 1.07
C VAL A 185 1.93 -18.67 1.69
N THR A 186 1.76 -19.78 0.95
CA THR A 186 2.16 -21.11 1.41
C THR A 186 3.67 -21.21 1.55
N ALA A 187 4.43 -20.74 0.57
CA ALA A 187 5.89 -20.70 0.62
C ALA A 187 6.41 -19.84 1.79
N CYS A 188 5.65 -18.82 2.19
CA CYS A 188 5.93 -17.97 3.35
C CYS A 188 5.51 -18.58 4.70
N GLY A 189 5.01 -19.80 4.74
CA GLY A 189 4.54 -20.44 5.97
C GLY A 189 3.23 -19.85 6.51
N ASN A 190 2.40 -19.27 5.62
CA ASN A 190 1.10 -18.69 5.95
C ASN A 190 1.16 -17.72 7.15
N PRO A 191 1.89 -16.60 7.04
CA PRO A 191 2.16 -15.71 8.15
C PRO A 191 0.88 -15.12 8.75
N ARG A 192 0.95 -14.79 10.03
CA ARG A 192 -0.13 -14.07 10.70
C ARG A 192 -0.03 -12.57 10.39
N ILE A 193 -1.15 -11.99 10.01
CA ILE A 193 -1.29 -10.58 9.66
C ILE A 193 -2.18 -9.92 10.71
N LYS A 194 -1.70 -8.82 11.30
CA LYS A 194 -2.59 -7.89 12.00
C LYS A 194 -3.43 -7.18 10.95
N ALA A 195 -4.65 -7.66 10.76
CA ALA A 195 -5.54 -7.11 9.74
C ALA A 195 -5.80 -5.62 10.03
N PRO A 196 -5.56 -4.71 9.06
CA PRO A 196 -5.89 -3.32 9.28
C PRO A 196 -7.40 -3.13 9.41
N ALA A 197 -7.84 -2.06 10.05
CA ALA A 197 -9.25 -1.70 10.01
C ALA A 197 -9.71 -1.50 8.56
N ARG A 198 -10.96 -1.88 8.25
CA ARG A 198 -11.55 -1.59 6.94
C ARG A 198 -11.59 -0.08 6.71
N ALA A 199 -11.24 0.36 5.53
CA ALA A 199 -11.47 1.73 5.12
C ALA A 199 -12.98 1.98 5.00
N ARG A 200 -13.39 3.21 5.31
CA ARG A 200 -14.79 3.67 5.27
C ARG A 200 -15.18 4.15 3.90
#